data_437673a78bb8a75c68735a77fb54df85
#
_entry.id   437673a78bb8a75c68735a77fb54df85
#
_cell.length_a   1.000
_cell.length_b   1.000
_cell.length_c   1.000
_cell.angle_alpha   90.00
_cell.angle_beta   90.00
_cell.angle_gamma   90.00
#
_symmetry.space_group_name_H-M   'P 1'
#
loop_
_entity.id
_entity.type
_entity.pdbx_description
1 polymer ?
#
loop_
_entity_poly.entity_id
_entity_poly.type
_entity_poly.pdbx_seq_one_letter_code
_entity_poly.pdbx_strand_id
1 'polypeptide(L)'
;MAEVDFFIKTDVESAIQRIEELLRCGIFQPQNSRNVLFRAAFIELLIALRDLMYKAQKYSSRIAFDDDVKKTEKINDVSDLIKYVRNALCHPDSEHHYIEAGNIKATFNVAFGKANLLKIGDFEQSSQYEDDVCFFFGSQGIYLNRHIVRAFEEAKGKLLPVLGAKPSFQGTPASGRP
;
A
#
# COMPACT_ATOMS: atom_id res chain seq x y z
N MET A 1 -12.56 -14.29 -16.95
CA MET A 1 -11.40 -13.98 -16.06
C MET A 1 -10.14 -14.09 -16.90
N ALA A 2 -9.20 -13.15 -16.78
CA ALA A 2 -7.92 -13.24 -17.47
C ALA A 2 -7.15 -14.44 -16.91
N GLU A 3 -6.56 -15.24 -17.78
CA GLU A 3 -5.75 -16.39 -17.39
C GLU A 3 -4.47 -15.90 -16.70
N VAL A 4 -4.17 -16.45 -15.51
CA VAL A 4 -2.98 -16.10 -14.75
C VAL A 4 -1.85 -17.02 -15.23
N ASP A 5 -0.88 -16.47 -15.93
CA ASP A 5 0.29 -17.20 -16.38
C ASP A 5 1.31 -17.45 -15.25
N PHE A 6 2.32 -18.28 -15.54
CA PHE A 6 3.36 -18.63 -14.58
C PHE A 6 4.14 -17.40 -14.06
N PHE A 7 4.42 -16.42 -14.91
CA PHE A 7 5.18 -15.24 -14.54
C PHE A 7 4.40 -14.35 -13.57
N ILE A 8 3.09 -14.17 -13.82
CA ILE A 8 2.21 -13.42 -12.93
C ILE A 8 2.13 -14.10 -11.56
N LYS A 9 2.04 -15.45 -11.54
CA LYS A 9 2.04 -16.21 -10.28
C LYS A 9 3.32 -15.95 -9.49
N THR A 10 4.49 -16.11 -10.12
CA THR A 10 5.79 -15.87 -9.48
C THR A 10 5.93 -14.44 -8.97
N ASP A 11 5.49 -13.46 -9.74
CA ASP A 11 5.50 -12.05 -9.34
C ASP A 11 4.63 -11.79 -8.10
N VAL A 12 3.43 -12.39 -8.04
CA VAL A 12 2.53 -12.24 -6.89
C VAL A 12 3.14 -12.91 -5.65
N GLU A 13 3.65 -14.15 -5.79
CA GLU A 13 4.30 -14.87 -4.69
C GLU A 13 5.51 -14.09 -4.15
N SER A 14 6.35 -13.55 -5.04
CA SER A 14 7.50 -12.73 -4.66
C SER A 14 7.08 -11.43 -3.97
N ALA A 15 6.02 -10.76 -4.44
CA ALA A 15 5.50 -9.55 -3.82
C ALA A 15 4.94 -9.84 -2.42
N ILE A 16 4.19 -10.93 -2.25
CA ILE A 16 3.67 -11.37 -0.94
C ILE A 16 4.82 -11.62 0.03
N GLN A 17 5.81 -12.43 -0.36
CA GLN A 17 6.97 -12.73 0.48
C GLN A 17 7.70 -11.44 0.89
N ARG A 18 7.97 -10.54 -0.05
CA ARG A 18 8.66 -9.27 0.21
C ARG A 18 7.92 -8.40 1.21
N ILE A 19 6.60 -8.25 1.07
CA ILE A 19 5.77 -7.49 2.00
C ILE A 19 5.81 -8.13 3.40
N GLU A 20 5.67 -9.45 3.49
CA GLU A 20 5.74 -10.16 4.77
C GLU A 20 7.09 -9.99 5.47
N GLU A 21 8.20 -10.06 4.74
CA GLU A 21 9.54 -9.84 5.27
C GLU A 21 9.72 -8.41 5.80
N LEU A 22 9.26 -7.40 5.04
CA LEU A 22 9.30 -5.99 5.46
C LEU A 22 8.46 -5.73 6.72
N LEU A 23 7.28 -6.34 6.82
CA LEU A 23 6.43 -6.19 7.99
C LEU A 23 7.00 -6.90 9.24
N ARG A 24 7.68 -8.05 9.06
CA ARG A 24 8.25 -8.85 10.16
C ARG A 24 9.64 -8.40 10.62
N CYS A 25 10.40 -7.67 9.81
CA CYS A 25 11.79 -7.29 10.14
C CYS A 25 11.90 -6.29 11.30
N GLY A 26 10.80 -5.77 11.81
CA GLY A 26 10.74 -4.84 12.94
C GLY A 26 11.22 -3.43 12.63
N ILE A 27 11.47 -3.08 11.36
CA ILE A 27 11.95 -1.75 10.99
C ILE A 27 10.98 -0.64 11.39
N PHE A 28 9.66 -0.90 11.38
CA PHE A 28 8.62 0.07 11.69
C PHE A 28 8.32 0.21 13.20
N GLN A 29 9.23 -0.21 14.06
CA GLN A 29 9.14 -0.02 15.50
C GLN A 29 9.78 1.31 15.95
N PRO A 30 9.33 1.93 17.06
CA PRO A 30 9.79 3.24 17.52
C PRO A 30 11.31 3.37 17.63
N GLN A 31 12.01 2.32 18.13
CA GLN A 31 13.46 2.30 18.29
C GLN A 31 14.22 2.40 16.96
N ASN A 32 13.58 2.06 15.85
CA ASN A 32 14.16 2.10 14.51
C ASN A 32 13.80 3.37 13.71
N SER A 33 13.07 4.32 14.31
CA SER A 33 12.62 5.55 13.64
C SER A 33 13.76 6.41 13.06
N ARG A 34 14.97 6.30 13.62
CA ARG A 34 16.17 7.00 13.14
C ARG A 34 17.07 6.15 12.23
N ASN A 35 16.67 4.91 11.93
CA ASN A 35 17.43 4.05 11.03
C ASN A 35 17.38 4.62 9.61
N VAL A 36 18.53 4.69 8.95
CA VAL A 36 18.64 5.21 7.56
C VAL A 36 17.77 4.43 6.56
N LEU A 37 17.48 3.17 6.85
CA LEU A 37 16.64 2.31 6.02
C LEU A 37 15.14 2.45 6.29
N PHE A 38 14.73 3.15 7.36
CA PHE A 38 13.33 3.24 7.77
C PHE A 38 12.43 3.76 6.63
N ARG A 39 12.81 4.90 6.04
CA ARG A 39 12.06 5.48 4.92
C ARG A 39 12.15 4.61 3.66
N ALA A 40 13.33 4.04 3.36
CA ALA A 40 13.52 3.17 2.20
C ALA A 40 12.65 1.90 2.29
N ALA A 41 12.58 1.27 3.46
CA ALA A 41 11.71 0.13 3.70
C ALA A 41 10.22 0.48 3.52
N PHE A 42 9.80 1.68 3.96
CA PHE A 42 8.43 2.13 3.77
C PHE A 42 8.10 2.39 2.29
N ILE A 43 9.02 2.97 1.53
CA ILE A 43 8.87 3.16 0.08
C ILE A 43 8.70 1.80 -0.62
N GLU A 44 9.58 0.85 -0.32
CA GLU A 44 9.55 -0.49 -0.90
C GLU A 44 8.25 -1.23 -0.56
N LEU A 45 7.80 -1.13 0.71
CA LEU A 45 6.53 -1.70 1.15
C LEU A 45 5.35 -1.16 0.33
N LEU A 46 5.27 0.15 0.11
CA LEU A 46 4.18 0.75 -0.66
C LEU A 46 4.26 0.45 -2.16
N ILE A 47 5.47 0.30 -2.72
CA ILE A 47 5.64 -0.11 -4.13
C ILE A 47 5.11 -1.53 -4.32
N ALA A 48 5.57 -2.48 -3.48
CA ALA A 48 5.14 -3.87 -3.55
C ALA A 48 3.64 -4.03 -3.28
N LEU A 49 3.12 -3.33 -2.26
CA LEU A 49 1.70 -3.37 -1.92
C LEU A 49 0.82 -2.82 -3.05
N ARG A 50 1.18 -1.66 -3.62
CA ARG A 50 0.41 -1.08 -4.73
C ARG A 50 0.36 -2.01 -5.94
N ASP A 51 1.48 -2.65 -6.29
CA ASP A 51 1.53 -3.61 -7.38
C ASP A 51 0.64 -4.84 -7.10
N LEU A 52 0.71 -5.38 -5.89
CA LEU A 52 -0.14 -6.49 -5.45
C LEU A 52 -1.63 -6.12 -5.53
N MET A 53 -2.01 -4.93 -5.04
CA MET A 53 -3.40 -4.44 -5.10
C MET A 53 -3.88 -4.22 -6.54
N TYR A 54 -3.00 -3.76 -7.44
CA TYR A 54 -3.32 -3.64 -8.86
C TYR A 54 -3.61 -5.02 -9.49
N LYS A 55 -2.79 -6.02 -9.15
CA LYS A 55 -3.02 -7.40 -9.59
C LYS A 55 -4.32 -7.96 -9.00
N ALA A 56 -4.63 -7.68 -7.73
CA ALA A 56 -5.90 -8.06 -7.12
C ALA A 56 -7.09 -7.44 -7.86
N GLN A 57 -7.03 -6.16 -8.20
CA GLN A 57 -8.07 -5.50 -8.99
C GLN A 57 -8.22 -6.12 -10.39
N LYS A 58 -7.10 -6.47 -11.04
CA LYS A 58 -7.11 -7.01 -12.40
C LYS A 58 -7.66 -8.45 -12.47
N TYR A 59 -7.31 -9.28 -11.51
CA TYR A 59 -7.61 -10.72 -11.54
C TYR A 59 -8.75 -11.15 -10.62
N SER A 60 -9.19 -10.28 -9.72
CA SER A 60 -10.31 -10.52 -8.79
C SER A 60 -11.16 -9.26 -8.63
N SER A 61 -10.87 -8.44 -7.61
CA SER A 61 -11.61 -7.19 -7.37
C SER A 61 -10.76 -6.15 -6.64
N ARG A 62 -11.14 -4.87 -6.75
CA ARG A 62 -10.48 -3.74 -6.08
C ARG A 62 -10.57 -3.88 -4.55
N ILE A 63 -9.54 -3.41 -3.86
CA ILE A 63 -9.53 -3.20 -2.41
C ILE A 63 -10.06 -1.79 -2.16
N ALA A 64 -11.25 -1.65 -1.58
CA ALA A 64 -11.99 -0.39 -1.59
C ALA A 64 -12.58 0.02 -0.24
N PHE A 65 -12.04 -0.46 0.88
CA PHE A 65 -12.45 0.06 2.19
C PHE A 65 -11.98 1.50 2.38
N ASP A 66 -12.72 2.26 3.19
CA ASP A 66 -12.51 3.69 3.40
C ASP A 66 -12.48 4.10 4.88
N ASP A 67 -12.45 3.11 5.77
CA ASP A 67 -12.30 3.35 7.21
C ASP A 67 -11.00 4.14 7.46
N ASP A 68 -11.11 5.23 8.23
CA ASP A 68 -10.01 6.15 8.57
C ASP A 68 -9.31 6.82 7.37
N VAL A 69 -9.86 6.71 6.16
CA VAL A 69 -9.35 7.39 4.97
C VAL A 69 -9.90 8.81 4.92
N LYS A 70 -9.01 9.80 4.96
CA LYS A 70 -9.39 11.20 4.74
C LYS A 70 -9.70 11.41 3.26
N LYS A 71 -11.00 11.42 2.91
CA LYS A 71 -11.46 11.57 1.53
C LYS A 71 -11.13 12.95 0.97
N THR A 72 -10.77 12.98 -0.32
CA THR A 72 -10.57 14.19 -1.12
C THR A 72 -11.09 13.95 -2.53
N GLU A 73 -11.00 14.92 -3.43
CA GLU A 73 -11.33 14.70 -4.84
C GLU A 73 -10.52 13.57 -5.51
N LYS A 74 -9.31 13.28 -5.00
CA LYS A 74 -8.38 12.27 -5.57
C LYS A 74 -8.31 10.98 -4.74
N ILE A 75 -8.91 10.94 -3.55
CA ILE A 75 -8.82 9.82 -2.60
C ILE A 75 -10.22 9.46 -2.13
N ASN A 76 -10.72 8.30 -2.56
CA ASN A 76 -12.04 7.79 -2.20
C ASN A 76 -11.96 6.58 -1.27
N ASP A 77 -10.89 5.79 -1.39
CA ASP A 77 -10.66 4.55 -0.65
C ASP A 77 -9.16 4.32 -0.36
N VAL A 78 -8.85 3.21 0.29
CA VAL A 78 -7.47 2.82 0.63
C VAL A 78 -6.59 2.63 -0.59
N SER A 79 -7.12 2.17 -1.72
CA SER A 79 -6.34 2.02 -2.97
C SER A 79 -5.87 3.36 -3.52
N ASP A 80 -6.74 4.37 -3.46
CA ASP A 80 -6.37 5.73 -3.86
C ASP A 80 -5.38 6.33 -2.85
N LEU A 81 -5.59 6.11 -1.54
CA LEU A 81 -4.67 6.59 -0.49
C LEU A 81 -3.26 6.00 -0.67
N ILE A 82 -3.12 4.69 -0.85
CA ILE A 82 -1.82 4.02 -1.06
C ILE A 82 -1.15 4.53 -2.34
N LYS A 83 -1.91 4.70 -3.42
CA LYS A 83 -1.41 5.29 -4.67
C LYS A 83 -0.91 6.72 -4.46
N TYR A 84 -1.67 7.54 -3.72
CA TYR A 84 -1.32 8.92 -3.41
C TYR A 84 -0.02 9.02 -2.62
N VAL A 85 0.07 8.28 -1.50
CA VAL A 85 1.26 8.28 -0.63
C VAL A 85 2.50 7.74 -1.35
N ARG A 86 2.35 6.64 -2.10
CA ARG A 86 3.44 6.09 -2.93
C ARG A 86 3.94 7.11 -3.94
N ASN A 87 3.05 7.84 -4.61
CA ASN A 87 3.44 8.86 -5.58
C ASN A 87 4.17 10.03 -4.90
N ALA A 88 3.68 10.49 -3.73
CA ALA A 88 4.37 11.50 -2.94
C ALA A 88 5.80 11.09 -2.58
N LEU A 89 6.01 9.82 -2.17
CA LEU A 89 7.32 9.30 -1.81
C LEU A 89 8.31 9.22 -2.98
N CYS A 90 7.82 8.88 -4.17
CA CYS A 90 8.65 8.70 -5.37
C CYS A 90 8.94 10.01 -6.11
N HIS A 91 8.19 11.08 -5.82
CA HIS A 91 8.32 12.37 -6.49
C HIS A 91 8.54 13.50 -5.48
N PRO A 92 9.79 13.85 -5.13
CA PRO A 92 10.13 14.85 -4.10
C PRO A 92 9.52 16.24 -4.33
N ASP A 93 9.22 16.58 -5.59
CA ASP A 93 8.60 17.85 -5.98
C ASP A 93 7.08 17.77 -6.15
N SER A 94 6.47 16.66 -5.72
CA SER A 94 5.02 16.47 -5.81
C SER A 94 4.27 17.48 -4.93
N GLU A 95 3.18 18.03 -5.45
CA GLU A 95 2.20 18.84 -4.69
C GLU A 95 1.61 18.07 -3.50
N HIS A 96 1.67 16.73 -3.51
CA HIS A 96 1.19 15.87 -2.43
C HIS A 96 1.95 16.05 -1.10
N HIS A 97 3.09 16.75 -1.11
CA HIS A 97 3.84 17.09 0.10
C HIS A 97 3.33 18.34 0.80
N TYR A 98 2.46 19.13 0.17
CA TYR A 98 2.00 20.39 0.73
C TYR A 98 0.70 20.21 1.53
N ILE A 99 0.61 20.97 2.60
CA ILE A 99 -0.63 21.15 3.38
C ILE A 99 -1.48 22.17 2.62
N GLU A 100 -2.74 21.84 2.34
CA GLU A 100 -3.65 22.64 1.51
C GLU A 100 -3.83 24.10 1.98
N ALA A 101 -3.61 24.38 3.26
CA ALA A 101 -3.79 25.71 3.87
C ALA A 101 -2.58 26.65 3.74
N GLY A 102 -1.54 26.28 2.99
CA GLY A 102 -0.35 27.13 2.86
C GLY A 102 0.83 26.44 2.20
N ASN A 103 1.87 27.20 1.88
CA ASN A 103 3.13 26.72 1.30
C ASN A 103 3.98 25.85 2.28
N ILE A 104 3.32 25.08 3.16
CA ILE A 104 4.02 24.29 4.17
C ILE A 104 4.21 22.88 3.66
N LYS A 105 5.45 22.48 3.52
CA LYS A 105 5.85 21.15 3.07
C LYS A 105 5.99 20.20 4.26
N ALA A 106 5.17 19.15 4.30
CA ALA A 106 5.25 18.07 5.29
C ALA A 106 5.47 16.75 4.57
N THR A 107 6.72 16.29 4.51
CA THR A 107 7.13 15.24 3.58
C THR A 107 7.14 13.83 4.14
N PHE A 108 7.35 13.65 5.43
CA PHE A 108 7.42 12.34 6.06
C PHE A 108 7.47 12.48 7.58
N ASN A 109 6.33 12.67 8.22
CA ASN A 109 6.22 12.63 9.67
C ASN A 109 5.67 11.27 10.11
N VAL A 110 6.09 10.77 11.26
CA VAL A 110 5.67 9.47 11.77
C VAL A 110 5.23 9.60 13.22
N ALA A 111 4.03 9.10 13.52
CA ALA A 111 3.52 8.96 14.88
C ALA A 111 3.49 7.46 15.25
N PHE A 112 4.08 7.13 16.39
CA PHE A 112 3.97 5.83 17.02
C PHE A 112 2.95 5.93 18.14
N GLY A 113 1.79 5.30 17.96
CA GLY A 113 0.68 5.45 18.89
C GLY A 113 -0.10 6.74 18.70
N LYS A 114 -0.92 7.10 19.70
CA LYS A 114 -1.70 8.32 19.69
C LYS A 114 -0.80 9.54 19.96
N ALA A 115 -0.80 10.49 19.04
CA ALA A 115 0.06 11.67 19.13
C ALA A 115 -0.45 12.83 18.26
N ASN A 116 -0.15 14.05 18.70
CA ASN A 116 -0.31 15.27 17.92
C ASN A 116 1.09 15.73 17.49
N LEU A 117 1.37 15.67 16.19
CA LEU A 117 2.72 15.98 15.64
C LEU A 117 2.85 17.43 15.21
N LEU A 118 1.79 18.01 14.64
CA LEU A 118 1.83 19.33 14.04
C LEU A 118 0.44 19.96 14.10
N LYS A 119 0.39 21.22 14.52
CA LYS A 119 -0.82 22.05 14.46
C LYS A 119 -0.51 23.40 13.85
N ILE A 120 -1.20 23.77 12.76
CA ILE A 120 -1.03 25.04 12.07
C ILE A 120 -2.40 25.58 11.71
N GLY A 121 -2.85 26.61 12.41
CA GLY A 121 -4.22 27.09 12.31
C GLY A 121 -5.22 25.98 12.63
N ASP A 122 -6.11 25.70 11.68
CA ASP A 122 -7.12 24.62 11.79
C ASP A 122 -6.61 23.27 11.31
N PHE A 123 -5.41 23.23 10.72
CA PHE A 123 -4.79 21.99 10.25
C PHE A 123 -4.04 21.29 11.38
N GLU A 124 -4.26 19.97 11.50
CA GLU A 124 -3.60 19.12 12.49
C GLU A 124 -3.16 17.78 11.87
N GLN A 125 -1.91 17.37 12.15
CA GLN A 125 -1.45 16.00 11.94
C GLN A 125 -1.50 15.28 13.28
N SER A 126 -2.53 14.46 13.48
CA SER A 126 -2.71 13.68 14.70
C SER A 126 -2.97 12.21 14.39
N SER A 127 -2.35 11.31 15.17
CA SER A 127 -2.65 9.89 15.19
C SER A 127 -3.65 9.60 16.31
N GLN A 128 -4.73 8.87 16.00
CA GLN A 128 -5.83 8.61 16.92
C GLN A 128 -5.69 7.30 17.71
N TYR A 129 -4.80 6.39 17.28
CA TYR A 129 -4.72 5.01 17.77
C TYR A 129 -3.44 4.76 18.55
N GLU A 130 -3.57 4.22 19.77
CA GLU A 130 -2.43 3.85 20.63
C GLU A 130 -1.63 2.67 20.09
N ASP A 131 -2.29 1.79 19.34
CA ASP A 131 -1.78 0.48 18.88
C ASP A 131 -1.32 0.48 17.42
N ASP A 132 -1.17 1.67 16.79
CA ASP A 132 -0.79 1.75 15.39
C ASP A 132 0.30 2.79 15.12
N VAL A 133 0.91 2.70 13.95
CA VAL A 133 1.87 3.69 13.44
C VAL A 133 1.22 4.45 12.30
N CYS A 134 1.24 5.79 12.37
CA CYS A 134 0.72 6.64 11.32
C CYS A 134 1.85 7.39 10.61
N PHE A 135 1.88 7.30 9.29
CA PHE A 135 2.80 8.03 8.42
C PHE A 135 2.05 9.17 7.74
N PHE A 136 2.58 10.39 7.80
CA PHE A 136 1.94 11.58 7.26
C PHE A 136 2.67 12.13 6.04
N PHE A 137 1.88 12.51 5.03
CA PHE A 137 2.33 13.15 3.78
C PHE A 137 1.38 14.31 3.46
N GLY A 138 1.88 15.53 3.49
CA GLY A 138 1.01 16.70 3.37
C GLY A 138 -0.15 16.62 4.37
N SER A 139 -1.37 16.65 3.88
CA SER A 139 -2.59 16.58 4.69
C SER A 139 -3.12 15.15 4.91
N GLN A 140 -2.45 14.13 4.37
CA GLN A 140 -2.88 12.73 4.45
C GLN A 140 -2.11 11.95 5.50
N GLY A 141 -2.82 11.05 6.21
CA GLY A 141 -2.24 10.05 7.10
C GLY A 141 -2.56 8.64 6.62
N ILE A 142 -1.58 7.73 6.71
CA ILE A 142 -1.76 6.32 6.42
C ILE A 142 -1.28 5.48 7.60
N TYR A 143 -2.13 4.61 8.10
CA TYR A 143 -1.84 3.72 9.23
C TYR A 143 -1.19 2.42 8.76
N LEU A 144 -0.24 1.91 9.55
CA LEU A 144 0.45 0.65 9.23
C LEU A 144 -0.52 -0.54 9.31
N ASN A 145 -1.19 -0.72 10.45
CA ASN A 145 -2.06 -1.88 10.64
C ASN A 145 -3.42 -1.70 9.95
N ARG A 146 -4.09 -0.57 10.19
CA ARG A 146 -5.46 -0.31 9.71
C ARG A 146 -5.56 -0.16 8.21
N HIS A 147 -4.53 0.41 7.57
CA HIS A 147 -4.54 0.59 6.11
C HIS A 147 -3.64 -0.41 5.38
N ILE A 148 -2.34 -0.43 5.72
CA ILE A 148 -1.33 -1.17 4.93
C ILE A 148 -1.46 -2.67 5.13
N VAL A 149 -1.43 -3.16 6.39
CA VAL A 149 -1.54 -4.59 6.69
C VAL A 149 -2.90 -5.12 6.26
N ARG A 150 -4.00 -4.41 6.56
CA ARG A 150 -5.34 -4.82 6.12
C ARG A 150 -5.45 -4.91 4.60
N ALA A 151 -4.96 -3.89 3.85
CA ALA A 151 -4.99 -3.91 2.39
C ALA A 151 -4.15 -5.06 1.83
N PHE A 152 -3.00 -5.37 2.45
CA PHE A 152 -2.17 -6.51 2.11
C PHE A 152 -2.91 -7.84 2.29
N GLU A 153 -3.51 -8.07 3.46
CA GLU A 153 -4.24 -9.32 3.74
C GLU A 153 -5.46 -9.49 2.83
N GLU A 154 -6.20 -8.41 2.53
CA GLU A 154 -7.31 -8.46 1.58
C GLU A 154 -6.83 -8.77 0.15
N ALA A 155 -5.73 -8.15 -0.30
CA ALA A 155 -5.17 -8.40 -1.63
C ALA A 155 -4.66 -9.84 -1.77
N LYS A 156 -3.93 -10.32 -0.76
CA LYS A 156 -3.45 -11.71 -0.66
C LYS A 156 -4.61 -12.71 -0.68
N GLY A 157 -5.65 -12.48 0.14
CA GLY A 157 -6.83 -13.32 0.19
C GLY A 157 -7.60 -13.40 -1.13
N LYS A 158 -7.61 -12.32 -1.92
CA LYS A 158 -8.23 -12.30 -3.25
C LYS A 158 -7.38 -12.97 -4.33
N LEU A 159 -6.06 -12.91 -4.23
CA LEU A 159 -5.16 -13.45 -5.26
C LEU A 159 -4.88 -14.94 -5.08
N LEU A 160 -4.68 -15.43 -3.85
CA LEU A 160 -4.33 -16.83 -3.62
C LEU A 160 -5.30 -17.85 -4.26
N PRO A 161 -6.64 -17.67 -4.19
CA PRO A 161 -7.58 -18.57 -4.86
C PRO A 161 -7.43 -18.58 -6.39
N VAL A 162 -7.12 -17.41 -6.97
CA VAL A 162 -6.95 -17.25 -8.43
C VAL A 162 -5.66 -17.92 -8.91
N LEU A 163 -4.59 -17.88 -8.10
CA LEU A 163 -3.31 -18.52 -8.41
C LEU A 163 -3.34 -20.04 -8.26
N GLY A 164 -4.20 -20.57 -7.39
CA GLY A 164 -4.38 -22.01 -7.16
C GLY A 164 -5.26 -22.71 -8.22
N ALA A 165 -6.00 -21.98 -9.04
CA ALA A 165 -6.76 -22.54 -10.14
C ALA A 165 -5.77 -23.12 -11.18
N LYS A 166 -5.77 -24.45 -11.35
CA LYS A 166 -4.96 -25.11 -12.38
C LYS A 166 -5.32 -24.52 -13.75
N PRO A 167 -4.33 -24.14 -14.59
CA PRO A 167 -4.63 -23.75 -15.96
C PRO A 167 -5.34 -24.92 -16.64
N SER A 168 -6.54 -24.68 -17.19
CA SER A 168 -7.22 -25.64 -18.04
C SER A 168 -6.41 -25.71 -19.34
N PHE A 169 -5.53 -26.68 -19.43
CA PHE A 169 -4.82 -27.03 -20.67
C PHE A 169 -5.89 -27.55 -21.66
N GLN A 170 -6.47 -26.67 -22.45
CA GLN A 170 -7.21 -27.08 -23.62
C GLN A 170 -6.17 -27.52 -24.64
N GLY A 171 -5.82 -28.81 -24.58
CA GLY A 171 -5.04 -29.46 -25.61
C GLY A 171 -5.77 -29.30 -26.95
N THR A 172 -5.17 -28.57 -27.86
CA THR A 172 -5.61 -28.54 -29.26
C THR A 172 -5.51 -29.97 -29.78
N PRO A 173 -6.59 -30.58 -30.27
CA PRO A 173 -6.48 -31.90 -30.85
C PRO A 173 -5.50 -31.84 -32.05
N ALA A 174 -4.49 -32.67 -32.02
CA ALA A 174 -3.56 -32.84 -33.13
C ALA A 174 -4.40 -33.19 -34.38
N SER A 175 -4.45 -32.26 -35.35
CA SER A 175 -5.02 -32.53 -36.66
C SER A 175 -4.17 -33.60 -37.30
N GLY A 176 -4.71 -34.82 -37.39
CA GLY A 176 -4.11 -35.90 -38.20
C GLY A 176 -3.95 -35.40 -39.63
N ARG A 177 -2.73 -35.53 -40.15
CA ARG A 177 -2.50 -35.48 -41.59
C ARG A 177 -2.70 -36.89 -42.16
N PRO A 178 -3.30 -36.97 -43.35
CA PRO A 178 -3.45 -38.22 -44.07
C PRO A 178 -2.12 -38.76 -44.58
#